data_f032f620c222898963ec3461cfe566eb
#
_entry.id   f032f620c222898963ec3461cfe566eb
#
_cell.length_a   1.000
_cell.length_b   1.000
_cell.length_c   1.000
_cell.angle_alpha   90.00
_cell.angle_beta   90.00
_cell.angle_gamma   90.00
#
_symmetry.space_group_name_H-M   'P 1'
#
loop_
_entity.id
_entity.type
_entity.pdbx_description
1 polymer ?
#
loop_
_entity_poly.entity_id
_entity_poly.type
_entity_poly.pdbx_seq_one_letter_code
_entity_poly.pdbx_strand_id
1 'polypeptide(L)'
;MKSKRKSQSSQKRLSQSEKQNITEEELDDIISDITLKRGRNAYTIYICEMLKKEKEEDESVKLTDVVKKYSPKWPKVSDKEKDRYEKQSEEEKEKFKKDVETVKHYLFSYVKQGATAYRLFLDKKLRDAFDTDEDPKEVKKQAAEDWAKMSSEERGEWNELKKQNDTWWEKARHSKTINAYAVFVQRKAEEYKKNDEAFGFKDCSKLWKKASDKEKKKYAKYAEELNEERKKMREYYEIAKGIKPRRPMGAFKIFLQEMANEGKFNGKNAFKEGRKLWDELSEDEKEAYLKKAHKIKLCYIYKNMLFKQKMKKALPPKPPSAYNLFVQSMKGKNIPEGKTFIQYVFEKWDNLNDEDKEVFEKKAEKLKSKYDIQREKMEDKVFDYPKKAKSSYQLFVSERVIALKEEKPKADTRKLFAQCADEWNQMENSEKKKYEKQAKKDRARYKSQIEEFEEQGYYTKKESERKSTQSQKKKSQKMSQSQKKDKK
;
A
#
# COMPACT_ATOMS: atom_id res chain seq x y z
N MET A 1 -29.58 37.71 19.90
CA MET A 1 -29.74 36.52 19.01
C MET A 1 -28.88 36.58 17.74
N LYS A 2 -27.59 36.96 17.82
CA LYS A 2 -26.69 37.06 16.64
C LYS A 2 -25.39 36.23 16.74
N SER A 3 -25.22 35.40 17.78
CA SER A 3 -23.94 34.66 18.01
C SER A 3 -23.97 33.17 17.62
N LYS A 4 -25.12 32.57 17.30
CA LYS A 4 -25.23 31.15 16.97
C LYS A 4 -25.08 30.77 15.48
N ARG A 5 -24.99 31.73 14.58
CA ARG A 5 -24.86 31.45 13.13
C ARG A 5 -23.42 31.34 12.61
N LYS A 6 -22.43 31.79 13.38
CA LYS A 6 -21.01 31.75 12.95
C LYS A 6 -20.31 30.39 13.16
N SER A 7 -20.81 29.53 14.06
CA SER A 7 -20.14 28.26 14.37
C SER A 7 -20.46 27.11 13.39
N GLN A 8 -21.54 27.21 12.60
CA GLN A 8 -21.88 26.16 11.62
C GLN A 8 -21.19 26.33 10.26
N SER A 9 -20.67 27.52 9.94
CA SER A 9 -19.96 27.76 8.67
C SER A 9 -18.50 27.32 8.72
N SER A 10 -17.88 27.25 9.89
CA SER A 10 -16.47 26.85 10.06
C SER A 10 -16.27 25.33 10.09
N GLN A 11 -17.29 24.55 10.51
CA GLN A 11 -17.20 23.08 10.44
C GLN A 11 -17.35 22.53 9.00
N LYS A 12 -17.97 23.30 8.10
CA LYS A 12 -18.11 22.92 6.68
C LYS A 12 -16.80 23.10 5.87
N ARG A 13 -15.85 23.89 6.37
CA ARG A 13 -14.65 24.28 5.60
C ARG A 13 -13.48 23.30 5.63
N LEU A 14 -13.46 22.32 6.52
CA LEU A 14 -12.39 21.31 6.57
C LEU A 14 -12.75 19.97 5.92
N SER A 15 -14.01 19.66 5.78
CA SER A 15 -14.45 18.50 4.97
C SER A 15 -14.45 18.82 3.47
N GLN A 16 -14.39 20.09 3.14
CA GLN A 16 -14.18 20.65 1.80
C GLN A 16 -12.88 21.48 1.85
N SER A 17 -11.70 20.82 1.89
CA SER A 17 -10.57 21.42 1.20
C SER A 17 -11.10 21.68 -0.20
N GLU A 18 -11.09 22.96 -0.62
CA GLU A 18 -11.47 23.38 -1.95
C GLU A 18 -10.83 22.43 -2.97
N LYS A 19 -11.52 21.32 -3.28
CA LYS A 19 -11.38 20.72 -4.58
C LYS A 19 -11.85 21.84 -5.48
N GLN A 20 -11.02 22.36 -6.36
CA GLN A 20 -11.47 22.97 -7.58
C GLN A 20 -12.72 22.20 -8.00
N ASN A 21 -13.74 22.88 -8.45
CA ASN A 21 -15.00 22.28 -8.91
C ASN A 21 -14.80 21.44 -10.17
N ILE A 22 -13.78 20.56 -10.15
CA ILE A 22 -13.50 19.60 -11.21
C ILE A 22 -14.54 18.51 -11.09
N THR A 23 -15.28 18.30 -12.14
CA THR A 23 -16.26 17.22 -12.26
C THR A 23 -15.56 15.85 -12.19
N GLU A 24 -16.32 14.81 -11.93
CA GLU A 24 -15.76 13.46 -11.91
C GLU A 24 -15.27 13.02 -13.31
N GLU A 25 -15.93 13.52 -14.36
CA GLU A 25 -15.56 13.31 -15.76
C GLU A 25 -14.23 14.00 -16.11
N GLU A 26 -14.09 15.28 -15.77
CA GLU A 26 -12.83 16.01 -15.97
C GLU A 26 -11.66 15.37 -15.22
N LEU A 27 -11.91 14.84 -14.00
CA LEU A 27 -10.90 14.12 -13.25
C LEU A 27 -10.50 12.81 -13.97
N ASP A 28 -11.47 12.06 -14.47
CA ASP A 28 -11.23 10.82 -15.18
C ASP A 28 -10.45 11.07 -16.48
N ASP A 29 -10.71 12.15 -17.18
CA ASP A 29 -9.95 12.56 -18.38
C ASP A 29 -8.50 12.93 -18.03
N ILE A 30 -8.28 13.72 -16.97
CA ILE A 30 -6.93 14.10 -16.51
C ILE A 30 -6.08 12.85 -16.18
N ILE A 31 -6.69 11.81 -15.61
CA ILE A 31 -5.95 10.63 -15.16
C ILE A 31 -5.94 9.47 -16.17
N SER A 32 -6.69 9.55 -17.26
CA SER A 32 -6.90 8.46 -18.23
C SER A 32 -5.60 7.89 -18.77
N ASP A 33 -4.67 8.74 -19.17
CA ASP A 33 -3.39 8.38 -19.79
C ASP A 33 -2.26 8.11 -18.77
N ILE A 34 -2.52 8.37 -17.50
CA ILE A 34 -1.51 8.19 -16.45
C ILE A 34 -1.35 6.71 -16.12
N THR A 35 -0.12 6.20 -16.23
CA THR A 35 0.17 4.79 -15.91
C THR A 35 1.07 4.59 -14.70
N LEU A 36 1.73 5.64 -14.22
CA LEU A 36 2.75 5.62 -13.16
C LEU A 36 3.84 4.56 -13.37
N LYS A 37 4.23 4.34 -14.62
CA LYS A 37 5.38 3.52 -14.97
C LYS A 37 6.65 4.36 -14.83
N ARG A 38 7.64 3.85 -14.11
CA ARG A 38 8.95 4.52 -14.02
C ARG A 38 9.60 4.61 -15.38
N GLY A 39 10.20 5.75 -15.68
CA GLY A 39 11.01 5.92 -16.88
C GLY A 39 12.15 4.88 -16.94
N ARG A 40 12.39 4.36 -18.12
CA ARG A 40 13.44 3.40 -18.42
C ARG A 40 14.78 4.13 -18.54
N ASN A 41 15.88 3.46 -18.27
CA ASN A 41 17.21 3.99 -18.61
C ASN A 41 17.51 3.76 -20.10
N ALA A 42 18.48 4.50 -20.63
CA ALA A 42 18.87 4.45 -22.06
C ALA A 42 19.14 3.03 -22.56
N TYR A 43 19.90 2.24 -21.80
CA TYR A 43 20.18 0.84 -22.12
C TYR A 43 18.90 -0.02 -22.20
N THR A 44 17.97 0.17 -21.26
CA THR A 44 16.70 -0.58 -21.27
C THR A 44 15.85 -0.21 -22.48
N ILE A 45 15.85 1.06 -22.90
CA ILE A 45 15.14 1.53 -24.10
C ILE A 45 15.74 0.87 -25.33
N TYR A 46 17.07 0.87 -25.46
CA TYR A 46 17.79 0.18 -26.53
C TYR A 46 17.41 -1.32 -26.60
N ILE A 47 17.47 -2.05 -25.49
CA ILE A 47 17.10 -3.48 -25.45
C ILE A 47 15.63 -3.70 -25.84
N CYS A 48 14.71 -2.82 -25.40
CA CYS A 48 13.30 -2.91 -25.78
C CYS A 48 13.08 -2.65 -27.29
N GLU A 49 13.85 -1.73 -27.89
CA GLU A 49 13.79 -1.48 -29.33
C GLU A 49 14.32 -2.68 -30.11
N MET A 50 15.43 -3.28 -29.66
CA MET A 50 15.97 -4.50 -30.28
C MET A 50 15.01 -5.69 -30.15
N LEU A 51 14.35 -5.82 -28.98
CA LEU A 51 13.33 -6.86 -28.79
C LEU A 51 12.14 -6.67 -29.75
N LYS A 52 11.74 -5.43 -29.99
CA LYS A 52 10.65 -5.14 -30.94
C LYS A 52 11.05 -5.54 -32.36
N LYS A 53 12.25 -5.19 -32.81
CA LYS A 53 12.79 -5.58 -34.12
C LYS A 53 12.90 -7.10 -34.30
N GLU A 54 13.44 -7.81 -33.31
CA GLU A 54 13.56 -9.27 -33.37
C GLU A 54 12.18 -9.96 -33.36
N LYS A 55 11.19 -9.38 -32.69
CA LYS A 55 9.82 -9.92 -32.68
C LYS A 55 9.03 -9.65 -33.96
N GLU A 56 9.41 -8.66 -34.74
CA GLU A 56 8.87 -8.42 -36.08
C GLU A 56 9.30 -9.53 -37.05
N GLU A 57 10.47 -10.16 -36.80
CA GLU A 57 11.01 -11.28 -37.58
C GLU A 57 10.54 -12.64 -37.02
N ASP A 58 10.56 -12.80 -35.69
CA ASP A 58 10.13 -14.02 -34.99
C ASP A 58 9.44 -13.66 -33.65
N GLU A 59 8.12 -13.84 -33.60
CA GLU A 59 7.29 -13.54 -32.42
C GLU A 59 7.67 -14.34 -31.17
N SER A 60 8.30 -15.52 -31.35
CA SER A 60 8.69 -16.42 -30.26
C SER A 60 9.92 -15.96 -29.46
N VAL A 61 10.65 -14.95 -29.95
CA VAL A 61 11.89 -14.44 -29.34
C VAL A 61 11.68 -13.96 -27.91
N LYS A 62 12.54 -14.47 -27.01
CA LYS A 62 12.50 -14.11 -25.59
C LYS A 62 13.43 -12.95 -25.28
N LEU A 63 13.02 -12.10 -24.34
CA LEU A 63 13.84 -10.98 -23.86
C LEU A 63 15.24 -11.43 -23.39
N THR A 64 15.36 -12.62 -22.80
CA THR A 64 16.63 -13.18 -22.32
C THR A 64 17.64 -13.37 -23.46
N ASP A 65 17.16 -13.77 -24.64
CA ASP A 65 18.00 -14.06 -25.80
C ASP A 65 18.43 -12.75 -26.47
N VAL A 66 17.52 -11.77 -26.54
CA VAL A 66 17.84 -10.41 -27.01
C VAL A 66 18.88 -9.75 -26.10
N VAL A 67 18.73 -9.85 -24.79
CA VAL A 67 19.73 -9.32 -23.84
C VAL A 67 21.08 -9.95 -24.05
N LYS A 68 21.18 -11.27 -24.23
CA LYS A 68 22.46 -11.95 -24.52
C LYS A 68 23.07 -11.48 -25.84
N LYS A 69 22.27 -11.31 -26.88
CA LYS A 69 22.69 -10.91 -28.23
C LYS A 69 23.15 -9.46 -28.30
N TYR A 70 22.47 -8.54 -27.61
CA TYR A 70 22.64 -7.09 -27.77
C TYR A 70 23.36 -6.40 -26.62
N SER A 71 23.42 -6.98 -25.42
CA SER A 71 24.17 -6.40 -24.30
C SER A 71 25.66 -6.14 -24.63
N PRO A 72 26.41 -7.06 -25.29
CA PRO A 72 27.79 -6.79 -25.71
C PRO A 72 27.95 -5.72 -26.80
N LYS A 73 26.86 -5.40 -27.51
CA LYS A 73 26.86 -4.37 -28.57
C LYS A 73 26.64 -2.97 -28.01
N TRP A 74 26.00 -2.82 -26.86
CA TRP A 74 25.71 -1.51 -26.27
C TRP A 74 26.91 -0.60 -26.09
N PRO A 75 28.08 -1.05 -25.60
CA PRO A 75 29.28 -0.19 -25.54
C PRO A 75 29.74 0.35 -26.90
N LYS A 76 29.47 -0.40 -27.98
CA LYS A 76 29.88 -0.09 -29.36
C LYS A 76 28.86 0.76 -30.13
N VAL A 77 27.70 1.05 -29.52
CA VAL A 77 26.69 1.95 -30.09
C VAL A 77 27.30 3.35 -30.21
N SER A 78 27.02 4.04 -31.31
CA SER A 78 27.53 5.40 -31.56
C SER A 78 27.05 6.38 -30.48
N ASP A 79 27.85 7.40 -30.18
CA ASP A 79 27.50 8.40 -29.17
C ASP A 79 26.21 9.13 -29.58
N LYS A 80 26.02 9.43 -30.87
CA LYS A 80 24.77 10.03 -31.38
C LYS A 80 23.51 9.17 -31.08
N GLU A 81 23.62 7.86 -31.19
CA GLU A 81 22.51 6.95 -30.84
C GLU A 81 22.32 6.82 -29.33
N LYS A 82 23.42 6.79 -28.57
CA LYS A 82 23.32 6.81 -27.08
C LYS A 82 22.64 8.08 -26.59
N ASP A 83 23.00 9.25 -27.13
CA ASP A 83 22.37 10.54 -26.82
C ASP A 83 20.85 10.50 -27.11
N ARG A 84 20.44 9.87 -28.21
CA ARG A 84 19.00 9.67 -28.51
C ARG A 84 18.30 8.86 -27.42
N TYR A 85 18.91 7.74 -26.99
CA TYR A 85 18.33 6.92 -25.93
C TYR A 85 18.37 7.61 -24.55
N GLU A 86 19.40 8.41 -24.29
CA GLU A 86 19.49 9.20 -23.06
C GLU A 86 18.42 10.29 -23.01
N LYS A 87 18.21 11.01 -24.12
CA LYS A 87 17.15 12.01 -24.24
C LYS A 87 15.77 11.38 -24.02
N GLN A 88 15.49 10.25 -24.67
CA GLN A 88 14.24 9.53 -24.49
C GLN A 88 14.07 9.02 -23.03
N SER A 89 15.17 8.59 -22.40
CA SER A 89 15.17 8.20 -20.98
C SER A 89 14.81 9.37 -20.07
N GLU A 90 15.29 10.58 -20.37
CA GLU A 90 15.00 11.76 -19.57
C GLU A 90 13.55 12.22 -19.75
N GLU A 91 13.05 12.23 -20.99
CA GLU A 91 11.64 12.50 -21.30
C GLU A 91 10.69 11.55 -20.54
N GLU A 92 10.98 10.23 -20.51
CA GLU A 92 10.20 9.27 -19.73
C GLU A 92 10.25 9.52 -18.22
N LYS A 93 11.40 9.94 -17.70
CA LYS A 93 11.57 10.27 -16.28
C LYS A 93 10.81 11.53 -15.89
N GLU A 94 10.86 12.55 -16.73
CA GLU A 94 10.11 13.80 -16.51
C GLU A 94 8.60 13.56 -16.59
N LYS A 95 8.14 12.80 -17.60
CA LYS A 95 6.73 12.37 -17.67
C LYS A 95 6.31 11.64 -16.41
N PHE A 96 7.12 10.68 -15.94
CA PHE A 96 6.81 9.96 -14.69
C PHE A 96 6.73 10.89 -13.48
N LYS A 97 7.61 11.90 -13.37
CA LYS A 97 7.55 12.89 -12.28
C LYS A 97 6.26 13.70 -12.35
N LYS A 98 5.90 14.19 -13.53
CA LYS A 98 4.66 14.94 -13.76
C LYS A 98 3.44 14.09 -13.41
N ASP A 99 3.36 12.86 -13.90
CA ASP A 99 2.28 11.92 -13.60
C ASP A 99 2.12 11.68 -12.09
N VAL A 100 3.24 11.52 -11.35
CA VAL A 100 3.22 11.34 -9.88
C VAL A 100 2.68 12.56 -9.17
N GLU A 101 3.07 13.77 -9.57
CA GLU A 101 2.58 15.01 -8.95
C GLU A 101 1.08 15.22 -9.30
N THR A 102 0.65 14.92 -10.52
CA THR A 102 -0.77 14.97 -10.92
C THR A 102 -1.62 14.02 -10.07
N VAL A 103 -1.20 12.75 -9.94
CA VAL A 103 -1.91 11.78 -9.10
C VAL A 103 -1.95 12.23 -7.64
N LYS A 104 -0.83 12.78 -7.12
CA LYS A 104 -0.78 13.32 -5.77
C LYS A 104 -1.73 14.50 -5.59
N HIS A 105 -1.76 15.43 -6.52
CA HIS A 105 -2.59 16.62 -6.47
C HIS A 105 -4.08 16.27 -6.50
N TYR A 106 -4.52 15.52 -7.50
CA TYR A 106 -5.96 15.25 -7.71
C TYR A 106 -6.52 14.10 -6.87
N LEU A 107 -5.73 13.06 -6.58
CA LEU A 107 -6.22 11.88 -5.87
C LEU A 107 -5.84 11.85 -4.37
N PHE A 108 -4.87 12.66 -3.93
CA PHE A 108 -4.34 12.62 -2.56
C PHE A 108 -4.18 14.00 -1.94
N SER A 109 -5.20 14.83 -1.99
CA SER A 109 -5.21 16.14 -1.32
C SER A 109 -5.40 16.02 0.19
N TYR A 110 -4.38 15.57 0.92
CA TYR A 110 -4.43 15.49 2.38
C TYR A 110 -3.26 16.23 3.02
N VAL A 111 -3.49 16.74 4.21
CA VAL A 111 -2.46 17.39 5.02
C VAL A 111 -1.79 16.36 5.91
N LYS A 112 -0.46 16.43 6.05
CA LYS A 112 0.31 15.49 6.88
C LYS A 112 -0.08 15.57 8.34
N GLN A 113 -0.10 14.43 9.02
CA GLN A 113 -0.21 14.37 10.49
C GLN A 113 0.93 15.17 11.14
N GLY A 114 0.60 15.99 12.14
CA GLY A 114 1.58 16.82 12.86
C GLY A 114 2.20 17.93 12.00
N ALA A 115 1.51 18.38 10.94
CA ALA A 115 1.96 19.53 10.15
C ALA A 115 1.94 20.80 11.00
N THR A 116 2.99 21.62 10.90
CA THR A 116 3.02 22.96 11.49
C THR A 116 2.09 23.91 10.74
N ALA A 117 1.67 25.00 11.36
CA ALA A 117 0.87 26.03 10.72
C ALA A 117 1.53 26.55 9.43
N TYR A 118 2.85 26.83 9.46
CA TYR A 118 3.62 27.17 8.26
C TYR A 118 3.55 26.09 7.18
N ARG A 119 3.60 24.80 7.56
CA ARG A 119 3.51 23.72 6.58
C ARG A 119 2.14 23.64 5.92
N LEU A 120 1.07 23.92 6.65
CA LEU A 120 -0.29 24.01 6.09
C LEU A 120 -0.39 25.15 5.09
N PHE A 121 0.14 26.31 5.44
CA PHE A 121 0.23 27.46 4.56
C PHE A 121 1.00 27.14 3.27
N LEU A 122 2.22 26.60 3.41
CA LEU A 122 3.05 26.21 2.28
C LEU A 122 2.40 25.15 1.38
N ASP A 123 1.75 24.14 1.96
CA ASP A 123 1.07 23.10 1.20
C ASP A 123 -0.16 23.67 0.44
N LYS A 124 -0.81 24.72 0.94
CA LYS A 124 -1.85 25.47 0.21
C LYS A 124 -1.23 26.22 -0.97
N LYS A 125 -0.22 27.05 -0.75
CA LYS A 125 0.49 27.80 -1.81
C LYS A 125 0.99 26.88 -2.94
N LEU A 126 1.57 25.74 -2.60
CA LEU A 126 2.04 24.77 -3.60
C LEU A 126 0.90 24.09 -4.39
N ARG A 127 -0.28 23.98 -3.80
CA ARG A 127 -1.46 23.47 -4.52
C ARG A 127 -2.02 24.53 -5.47
N ASP A 128 -2.16 25.75 -4.99
CA ASP A 128 -2.66 26.85 -5.79
C ASP A 128 -1.76 27.10 -7.02
N ALA A 129 -0.43 26.98 -6.82
CA ALA A 129 0.57 27.13 -7.87
C ALA A 129 0.70 25.91 -8.83
N PHE A 130 0.16 24.76 -8.47
CA PHE A 130 0.23 23.57 -9.33
C PHE A 130 -0.55 23.76 -10.63
N ASP A 131 -1.68 24.43 -10.56
CA ASP A 131 -2.56 24.66 -11.70
C ASP A 131 -2.06 25.82 -12.60
N THR A 132 -1.16 26.68 -12.08
CA THR A 132 -0.55 27.79 -12.82
C THR A 132 0.82 27.46 -13.41
N ASP A 133 1.29 26.20 -13.24
CA ASP A 133 2.58 25.69 -13.73
C ASP A 133 3.80 26.49 -13.22
N GLU A 134 3.68 27.15 -12.06
CA GLU A 134 4.74 27.91 -11.42
C GLU A 134 5.86 27.00 -10.87
N ASP A 135 7.12 27.46 -10.91
CA ASP A 135 8.23 26.68 -10.34
C ASP A 135 8.04 26.48 -8.83
N PRO A 136 7.91 25.22 -8.36
CA PRO A 136 7.75 24.92 -6.95
C PRO A 136 8.87 25.46 -6.05
N LYS A 137 10.05 25.79 -6.60
CA LYS A 137 11.17 26.36 -5.83
C LYS A 137 10.91 27.83 -5.53
N GLU A 138 10.45 28.58 -6.53
CA GLU A 138 10.11 30.00 -6.35
C GLU A 138 8.90 30.15 -5.44
N VAL A 139 7.87 29.31 -5.61
CA VAL A 139 6.71 29.28 -4.71
C VAL A 139 7.11 29.04 -3.25
N LYS A 140 8.07 28.15 -2.98
CA LYS A 140 8.56 27.91 -1.62
C LYS A 140 9.31 29.11 -1.04
N LYS A 141 10.12 29.78 -1.86
CA LYS A 141 10.84 30.98 -1.47
C LYS A 141 9.86 32.10 -1.14
N GLN A 142 8.93 32.38 -2.04
CA GLN A 142 7.89 33.37 -1.84
C GLN A 142 7.01 33.08 -0.62
N ALA A 143 6.61 31.83 -0.44
CA ALA A 143 5.83 31.41 0.74
C ALA A 143 6.60 31.62 2.07
N ALA A 144 7.91 31.45 2.08
CA ALA A 144 8.71 31.73 3.27
C ALA A 144 8.75 33.23 3.59
N GLU A 145 8.86 34.07 2.56
CA GLU A 145 8.83 35.52 2.70
C GLU A 145 7.44 36.04 3.14
N ASP A 146 6.37 35.52 2.51
CA ASP A 146 4.99 35.83 2.88
C ASP A 146 4.71 35.49 4.34
N TRP A 147 5.14 34.28 4.76
CA TRP A 147 4.97 33.83 6.14
C TRP A 147 5.73 34.70 7.14
N ALA A 148 6.94 35.18 6.78
CA ALA A 148 7.72 36.03 7.63
C ALA A 148 7.06 37.43 7.85
N LYS A 149 6.40 37.97 6.82
CA LYS A 149 5.67 39.24 6.82
C LYS A 149 4.28 39.17 7.46
N MET A 150 3.75 37.95 7.62
CA MET A 150 2.38 37.69 8.11
C MET A 150 2.22 38.17 9.57
N SER A 151 1.11 38.82 9.86
CA SER A 151 0.77 39.31 11.22
C SER A 151 0.49 38.13 12.19
N SER A 152 0.46 38.44 13.49
CA SER A 152 0.12 37.47 14.53
C SER A 152 -1.33 36.95 14.38
N GLU A 153 -2.23 37.80 13.93
CA GLU A 153 -3.65 37.45 13.69
C GLU A 153 -3.81 36.45 12.53
N GLU A 154 -3.19 36.75 11.40
CA GLU A 154 -3.18 35.86 10.23
C GLU A 154 -2.52 34.50 10.54
N ARG A 155 -1.41 34.49 11.26
CA ARG A 155 -0.80 33.23 11.78
C ARG A 155 -1.73 32.51 12.75
N GLY A 156 -2.56 33.23 13.48
CA GLY A 156 -3.59 32.68 14.37
C GLY A 156 -4.59 31.80 13.62
N GLU A 157 -5.04 32.21 12.44
CA GLU A 157 -5.92 31.41 11.59
C GLU A 157 -5.27 30.06 11.20
N TRP A 158 -4.00 30.09 10.83
CA TRP A 158 -3.25 28.88 10.49
C TRP A 158 -2.99 27.98 11.70
N ASN A 159 -2.83 28.54 12.89
CA ASN A 159 -2.74 27.76 14.13
C ASN A 159 -4.07 27.08 14.45
N GLU A 160 -5.20 27.72 14.19
CA GLU A 160 -6.50 27.11 14.38
C GLU A 160 -6.74 25.98 13.36
N LEU A 161 -6.34 26.16 12.09
CA LEU A 161 -6.33 25.12 11.09
C LEU A 161 -5.45 23.94 11.48
N LYS A 162 -4.30 24.21 12.13
CA LYS A 162 -3.44 23.14 12.68
C LYS A 162 -4.16 22.34 13.75
N LYS A 163 -4.85 22.96 14.70
CA LYS A 163 -5.62 22.26 15.74
C LYS A 163 -6.72 21.38 15.13
N GLN A 164 -7.42 21.93 14.13
CA GLN A 164 -8.45 21.19 13.40
C GLN A 164 -7.86 19.97 12.66
N ASN A 165 -6.68 20.14 12.03
CA ASN A 165 -5.96 19.03 11.39
C ASN A 165 -5.56 17.95 12.40
N ASP A 166 -5.04 18.33 13.56
CA ASP A 166 -4.65 17.39 14.60
C ASP A 166 -5.87 16.61 15.12
N THR A 167 -7.00 17.30 15.34
CA THR A 167 -8.28 16.66 15.75
C THR A 167 -8.79 15.70 14.67
N TRP A 168 -8.66 16.06 13.40
CA TRP A 168 -9.05 15.18 12.29
C TRP A 168 -8.22 13.90 12.28
N TRP A 169 -6.90 13.99 12.50
CA TRP A 169 -6.01 12.83 12.56
C TRP A 169 -6.31 11.91 13.73
N GLU A 170 -6.67 12.45 14.88
CA GLU A 170 -7.17 11.66 16.02
C GLU A 170 -8.43 10.85 15.64
N LYS A 171 -9.40 11.49 15.00
CA LYS A 171 -10.60 10.82 14.49
C LYS A 171 -10.26 9.77 13.43
N ALA A 172 -9.32 10.06 12.53
CA ALA A 172 -8.91 9.14 11.46
C ALA A 172 -8.29 7.85 12.02
N ARG A 173 -7.54 7.92 13.11
CA ARG A 173 -6.98 6.75 13.81
C ARG A 173 -8.05 5.74 14.21
N HIS A 174 -9.20 6.22 14.68
CA HIS A 174 -10.29 5.42 15.20
C HIS A 174 -11.44 5.20 14.21
N SER A 175 -11.29 5.64 12.97
CA SER A 175 -12.32 5.52 11.94
C SER A 175 -12.54 4.07 11.52
N LYS A 176 -13.53 3.40 12.12
CA LYS A 176 -14.01 2.07 11.72
C LYS A 176 -15.36 2.21 11.03
N THR A 177 -15.66 1.30 10.11
CA THR A 177 -16.98 1.25 9.47
C THR A 177 -18.07 1.02 10.51
N ILE A 178 -19.21 1.65 10.30
CA ILE A 178 -20.37 1.61 11.17
C ILE A 178 -21.57 1.03 10.40
N ASN A 179 -22.38 0.22 11.04
CA ASN A 179 -23.62 -0.29 10.44
C ASN A 179 -24.83 0.58 10.82
N ALA A 180 -25.95 0.39 10.12
CA ALA A 180 -27.18 1.13 10.35
C ALA A 180 -27.65 1.08 11.82
N TYR A 181 -27.58 -0.09 12.46
CA TYR A 181 -27.93 -0.24 13.86
C TYR A 181 -27.05 0.60 14.79
N ALA A 182 -25.73 0.62 14.55
CA ALA A 182 -24.84 1.42 15.39
C ALA A 182 -25.07 2.93 15.19
N VAL A 183 -25.43 3.40 13.99
CA VAL A 183 -25.85 4.79 13.75
C VAL A 183 -27.16 5.10 14.49
N PHE A 184 -28.12 4.18 14.45
CA PHE A 184 -29.37 4.31 15.21
C PHE A 184 -29.10 4.45 16.72
N VAL A 185 -28.26 3.55 17.28
CA VAL A 185 -27.88 3.60 18.70
C VAL A 185 -27.20 4.93 19.05
N GLN A 186 -26.27 5.42 18.24
CA GLN A 186 -25.61 6.71 18.49
C GLN A 186 -26.59 7.87 18.51
N ARG A 187 -27.49 7.94 17.53
CA ARG A 187 -28.50 9.00 17.48
C ARG A 187 -29.50 8.93 18.64
N LYS A 188 -29.91 7.72 19.02
CA LYS A 188 -30.77 7.55 20.18
C LYS A 188 -30.05 7.95 21.49
N ALA A 189 -28.79 7.58 21.65
CA ALA A 189 -27.99 8.03 22.79
C ALA A 189 -27.90 9.57 22.88
N GLU A 190 -27.73 10.25 21.74
CA GLU A 190 -27.74 11.72 21.68
C GLU A 190 -29.13 12.32 22.04
N GLU A 191 -30.21 11.67 21.57
CA GLU A 191 -31.59 12.07 21.86
C GLU A 191 -31.89 11.93 23.38
N TYR A 192 -31.60 10.78 23.97
CA TYR A 192 -31.75 10.53 25.41
C TYR A 192 -30.92 11.50 26.25
N LYS A 193 -29.69 11.77 25.84
CA LYS A 193 -28.82 12.76 26.49
C LYS A 193 -29.37 14.17 26.44
N LYS A 194 -30.05 14.57 25.36
CA LYS A 194 -30.71 15.89 25.27
C LYS A 194 -31.92 16.03 26.16
N ASN A 195 -32.59 14.90 26.43
CA ASN A 195 -33.79 14.87 27.26
C ASN A 195 -33.47 14.55 28.74
N ASP A 196 -32.19 14.43 29.10
CA ASP A 196 -31.72 14.06 30.43
C ASP A 196 -32.25 12.69 30.92
N GLU A 197 -32.52 11.78 29.97
CA GLU A 197 -33.03 10.45 30.18
C GLU A 197 -31.94 9.40 30.24
N ALA A 198 -32.12 8.34 31.06
CA ALA A 198 -31.15 7.23 31.15
C ALA A 198 -31.16 6.41 29.85
N PHE A 199 -29.97 6.28 29.23
CA PHE A 199 -29.79 5.51 28.01
C PHE A 199 -29.56 4.02 28.27
N GLY A 200 -30.44 3.16 27.73
CA GLY A 200 -30.35 1.70 27.84
C GLY A 200 -30.08 1.01 26.50
N PHE A 201 -28.93 0.33 26.33
CA PHE A 201 -28.62 -0.45 25.10
C PHE A 201 -29.64 -1.56 24.81
N LYS A 202 -30.24 -2.18 25.83
CA LYS A 202 -31.25 -3.21 25.66
C LYS A 202 -32.53 -2.66 25.02
N ASP A 203 -32.90 -1.44 25.37
CA ASP A 203 -34.10 -0.79 24.82
C ASP A 203 -33.89 -0.35 23.38
N CYS A 204 -32.69 0.12 23.01
CA CYS A 204 -32.34 0.37 21.62
C CYS A 204 -32.44 -0.88 20.74
N SER A 205 -32.07 -2.05 21.24
CA SER A 205 -32.23 -3.31 20.50
C SER A 205 -33.70 -3.67 20.26
N LYS A 206 -34.56 -3.46 21.26
CA LYS A 206 -36.02 -3.67 21.12
C LYS A 206 -36.64 -2.67 20.12
N LEU A 207 -36.28 -1.41 20.24
CA LEU A 207 -36.74 -0.33 19.31
C LEU A 207 -36.30 -0.61 17.89
N TRP A 208 -35.06 -1.03 17.66
CA TRP A 208 -34.55 -1.38 16.33
C TRP A 208 -35.28 -2.57 15.72
N LYS A 209 -35.63 -3.59 16.51
CA LYS A 209 -36.41 -4.72 16.00
C LYS A 209 -37.82 -4.29 15.56
N LYS A 210 -38.44 -3.32 16.27
CA LYS A 210 -39.74 -2.76 15.94
C LYS A 210 -39.71 -1.70 14.85
N ALA A 211 -38.53 -1.15 14.53
CA ALA A 211 -38.40 -0.11 13.53
C ALA A 211 -38.84 -0.61 12.15
N SER A 212 -39.55 0.25 11.41
CA SER A 212 -40.02 -0.01 10.06
C SER A 212 -38.86 -0.17 9.07
N ASP A 213 -39.10 -0.86 7.96
CA ASP A 213 -38.09 -0.99 6.90
C ASP A 213 -37.68 0.35 6.31
N LYS A 214 -38.61 1.32 6.27
CA LYS A 214 -38.34 2.69 5.84
C LYS A 214 -37.34 3.38 6.76
N GLU A 215 -37.48 3.23 8.08
CA GLU A 215 -36.55 3.76 9.06
C GLU A 215 -35.19 3.06 8.99
N LYS A 216 -35.19 1.72 8.89
CA LYS A 216 -33.93 0.95 8.72
C LYS A 216 -33.17 1.38 7.47
N LYS A 217 -33.87 1.59 6.33
CA LYS A 217 -33.27 2.14 5.11
C LYS A 217 -32.70 3.55 5.29
N LYS A 218 -33.40 4.43 6.04
CA LYS A 218 -32.89 5.77 6.38
C LYS A 218 -31.57 5.70 7.15
N TYR A 219 -31.47 4.84 8.17
CA TYR A 219 -30.24 4.66 8.93
C TYR A 219 -29.15 3.95 8.14
N ALA A 220 -29.51 3.09 7.19
CA ALA A 220 -28.54 2.48 6.27
C ALA A 220 -27.89 3.55 5.38
N LYS A 221 -28.68 4.49 4.82
CA LYS A 221 -28.17 5.63 4.04
C LYS A 221 -27.23 6.52 4.87
N TYR A 222 -27.60 6.85 6.11
CA TYR A 222 -26.71 7.61 7.00
C TYR A 222 -25.42 6.84 7.32
N ALA A 223 -25.49 5.52 7.50
CA ALA A 223 -24.30 4.71 7.72
C ALA A 223 -23.39 4.68 6.49
N GLU A 224 -23.95 4.68 5.30
CA GLU A 224 -23.20 4.74 4.03
C GLU A 224 -22.45 6.06 3.89
N GLU A 225 -23.14 7.19 4.10
CA GLU A 225 -22.53 8.54 4.06
C GLU A 225 -21.38 8.68 5.07
N LEU A 226 -21.59 8.24 6.31
CA LEU A 226 -20.55 8.22 7.35
C LEU A 226 -19.40 7.28 7.02
N ASN A 227 -19.68 6.15 6.38
CA ASN A 227 -18.64 5.19 6.00
C ASN A 227 -17.77 5.69 4.84
N GLU A 228 -18.32 6.47 3.91
CA GLU A 228 -17.53 7.10 2.85
C GLU A 228 -16.51 8.09 3.44
N GLU A 229 -16.93 8.94 4.38
CA GLU A 229 -16.02 9.84 5.08
C GLU A 229 -14.96 9.05 5.87
N ARG A 230 -15.38 8.05 6.66
CA ARG A 230 -14.48 7.20 7.44
C ARG A 230 -13.50 6.42 6.58
N LYS A 231 -13.92 5.97 5.41
CA LYS A 231 -13.07 5.29 4.44
C LYS A 231 -11.96 6.20 3.93
N LYS A 232 -12.29 7.47 3.60
CA LYS A 232 -11.28 8.48 3.21
C LYS A 232 -10.31 8.76 4.36
N MET A 233 -10.82 8.98 5.58
CA MET A 233 -9.98 9.17 6.76
C MET A 233 -9.05 7.98 7.02
N ARG A 234 -9.57 6.77 6.92
CA ARG A 234 -8.79 5.54 7.11
C ARG A 234 -7.71 5.39 6.04
N GLU A 235 -8.03 5.72 4.81
CA GLU A 235 -7.08 5.68 3.70
C GLU A 235 -5.90 6.61 3.93
N TYR A 236 -6.14 7.84 4.34
CA TYR A 236 -5.09 8.80 4.66
C TYR A 236 -4.25 8.37 5.86
N TYR A 237 -4.88 7.83 6.89
CA TYR A 237 -4.18 7.26 8.03
C TYR A 237 -3.24 6.12 7.62
N GLU A 238 -3.70 5.21 6.77
CA GLU A 238 -2.90 4.10 6.23
C GLU A 238 -1.68 4.59 5.44
N ILE A 239 -1.85 5.64 4.63
CA ILE A 239 -0.74 6.26 3.89
C ILE A 239 0.26 6.88 4.86
N ALA A 240 -0.18 7.67 5.83
CA ALA A 240 0.68 8.34 6.79
C ALA A 240 1.47 7.35 7.66
N LYS A 241 0.83 6.27 8.10
CA LYS A 241 1.48 5.18 8.84
C LYS A 241 2.36 4.30 7.95
N GLY A 242 2.23 4.40 6.61
CA GLY A 242 2.96 3.58 5.65
C GLY A 242 2.59 2.12 5.77
N ILE A 243 1.30 1.85 5.90
CA ILE A 243 0.73 0.51 5.85
C ILE A 243 0.82 0.00 4.39
N LYS A 244 1.15 -1.28 4.24
CA LYS A 244 1.21 -1.89 2.91
C LYS A 244 -0.16 -1.87 2.24
N PRO A 245 -0.30 -1.24 1.06
CA PRO A 245 -1.59 -1.14 0.38
C PRO A 245 -2.08 -2.50 -0.10
N ARG A 246 -3.38 -2.72 -0.02
CA ARG A 246 -4.02 -3.93 -0.57
C ARG A 246 -4.04 -3.86 -2.09
N ARG A 247 -3.96 -5.02 -2.75
CA ARG A 247 -4.05 -5.10 -4.21
C ARG A 247 -5.38 -4.52 -4.70
N PRO A 248 -5.37 -3.73 -5.79
CA PRO A 248 -6.57 -3.13 -6.33
C PRO A 248 -7.53 -4.18 -6.89
N MET A 249 -8.80 -3.86 -6.87
CA MET A 249 -9.83 -4.66 -7.53
C MET A 249 -9.89 -4.30 -9.01
N GLY A 250 -10.09 -5.30 -9.87
CA GLY A 250 -10.39 -5.07 -11.28
C GLY A 250 -11.86 -4.69 -11.50
N ALA A 251 -12.18 -4.15 -12.69
CA ALA A 251 -13.49 -3.64 -13.07
C ALA A 251 -14.63 -4.63 -12.78
N PHE A 252 -14.52 -5.85 -13.27
CA PHE A 252 -15.50 -6.90 -13.00
C PHE A 252 -15.74 -7.14 -11.50
N LYS A 253 -14.71 -7.09 -10.68
CA LYS A 253 -14.86 -7.29 -9.23
C LYS A 253 -15.56 -6.13 -8.54
N ILE A 254 -15.35 -4.90 -9.04
CA ILE A 254 -16.07 -3.70 -8.58
C ILE A 254 -17.55 -3.84 -8.91
N PHE A 255 -17.88 -4.21 -10.15
CA PHE A 255 -19.23 -4.51 -10.58
C PHE A 255 -19.91 -5.55 -9.70
N LEU A 256 -19.27 -6.70 -9.47
CA LEU A 256 -19.80 -7.75 -8.58
C LEU A 256 -20.10 -7.24 -7.17
N GLN A 257 -19.25 -6.38 -6.63
CA GLN A 257 -19.46 -5.82 -5.29
C GLN A 257 -20.65 -4.85 -5.24
N GLU A 258 -20.81 -4.01 -6.26
CA GLU A 258 -21.95 -3.09 -6.37
C GLU A 258 -23.26 -3.88 -6.49
N MET A 259 -23.32 -4.88 -7.38
CA MET A 259 -24.50 -5.75 -7.55
C MET A 259 -24.85 -6.55 -6.29
N ALA A 260 -23.83 -7.03 -5.55
CA ALA A 260 -24.04 -7.69 -4.27
C ALA A 260 -24.58 -6.74 -3.18
N ASN A 261 -24.11 -5.49 -3.16
CA ASN A 261 -24.62 -4.46 -2.25
C ASN A 261 -26.09 -4.08 -2.54
N GLU A 262 -26.48 -4.14 -3.81
CA GLU A 262 -27.87 -3.94 -4.26
C GLU A 262 -28.77 -5.18 -4.00
N GLY A 263 -28.21 -6.26 -3.46
CA GLY A 263 -28.95 -7.49 -3.15
C GLY A 263 -29.32 -8.34 -4.37
N LYS A 264 -28.72 -8.06 -5.55
CA LYS A 264 -29.01 -8.80 -6.80
C LYS A 264 -28.45 -10.21 -6.79
N PHE A 265 -27.55 -10.54 -5.87
CA PHE A 265 -26.97 -11.88 -5.75
C PHE A 265 -27.13 -12.43 -4.35
N ASN A 266 -27.61 -13.66 -4.26
CA ASN A 266 -27.64 -14.43 -3.02
C ASN A 266 -26.80 -15.72 -3.16
N GLY A 267 -25.73 -15.82 -2.39
CA GLY A 267 -25.04 -17.07 -2.08
C GLY A 267 -24.01 -17.57 -3.10
N LYS A 268 -23.99 -18.88 -3.32
CA LYS A 268 -22.88 -19.61 -3.98
C LYS A 268 -22.71 -19.35 -5.48
N ASN A 269 -23.73 -18.82 -6.14
CA ASN A 269 -23.75 -18.60 -7.60
C ASN A 269 -23.43 -17.17 -8.03
N ALA A 270 -23.24 -16.23 -7.09
CA ALA A 270 -23.06 -14.81 -7.37
C ALA A 270 -21.97 -14.52 -8.43
N PHE A 271 -20.88 -15.28 -8.44
CA PHE A 271 -19.83 -15.10 -9.44
C PHE A 271 -20.27 -15.53 -10.86
N LYS A 272 -21.02 -16.63 -10.98
CA LYS A 272 -21.48 -17.14 -12.27
C LYS A 272 -22.59 -16.27 -12.85
N GLU A 273 -23.54 -15.86 -12.01
CA GLU A 273 -24.63 -14.94 -12.38
C GLU A 273 -24.10 -13.55 -12.72
N GLY A 274 -23.19 -13.04 -11.89
CA GLY A 274 -22.54 -11.76 -12.14
C GLY A 274 -21.69 -11.75 -13.41
N ARG A 275 -21.09 -12.90 -13.81
CA ARG A 275 -20.38 -12.98 -15.08
C ARG A 275 -21.30 -12.83 -16.28
N LYS A 276 -22.47 -13.47 -16.24
CA LYS A 276 -23.48 -13.30 -17.29
C LYS A 276 -23.93 -11.85 -17.43
N LEU A 277 -24.31 -11.23 -16.30
CA LEU A 277 -24.72 -9.83 -16.31
C LEU A 277 -23.60 -8.88 -16.77
N TRP A 278 -22.34 -9.18 -16.43
CA TRP A 278 -21.20 -8.40 -16.93
C TRP A 278 -21.03 -8.52 -18.44
N ASP A 279 -21.23 -9.71 -18.98
CA ASP A 279 -21.09 -9.96 -20.42
C ASP A 279 -22.24 -9.29 -21.21
N GLU A 280 -23.42 -9.11 -20.59
CA GLU A 280 -24.60 -8.42 -21.12
C GLU A 280 -24.50 -6.89 -21.07
N LEU A 281 -23.59 -6.32 -20.26
CA LEU A 281 -23.39 -4.86 -20.21
C LEU A 281 -22.91 -4.31 -21.55
N SER A 282 -23.36 -3.09 -21.88
CA SER A 282 -22.82 -2.31 -23.00
C SER A 282 -21.34 -1.96 -22.77
N GLU A 283 -20.64 -1.61 -23.85
CA GLU A 283 -19.23 -1.20 -23.74
C GLU A 283 -19.10 0.09 -22.92
N ASP A 284 -20.04 1.03 -23.01
CA ASP A 284 -20.04 2.28 -22.23
C ASP A 284 -20.18 2.00 -20.72
N GLU A 285 -21.07 1.08 -20.34
CA GLU A 285 -21.22 0.67 -18.96
C GLU A 285 -19.96 -0.04 -18.43
N LYS A 286 -19.34 -0.88 -19.25
CA LYS A 286 -18.05 -1.52 -18.90
C LYS A 286 -16.95 -0.49 -18.77
N GLU A 287 -16.91 0.54 -19.63
CA GLU A 287 -15.93 1.60 -19.57
C GLU A 287 -16.01 2.39 -18.26
N ALA A 288 -17.20 2.68 -17.75
CA ALA A 288 -17.37 3.30 -16.44
C ALA A 288 -16.70 2.51 -15.32
N TYR A 289 -16.82 1.16 -15.33
CA TYR A 289 -16.12 0.30 -14.38
C TYR A 289 -14.61 0.21 -14.62
N LEU A 290 -14.17 0.32 -15.86
CA LEU A 290 -12.75 0.36 -16.21
C LEU A 290 -12.11 1.67 -15.71
N LYS A 291 -12.78 2.82 -15.85
CA LYS A 291 -12.35 4.13 -15.30
C LYS A 291 -12.25 4.06 -13.77
N LYS A 292 -13.27 3.53 -13.08
CA LYS A 292 -13.23 3.30 -11.61
C LYS A 292 -12.04 2.40 -11.21
N ALA A 293 -11.81 1.30 -11.93
CA ALA A 293 -10.72 0.37 -11.66
C ALA A 293 -9.35 1.02 -11.91
N HIS A 294 -9.24 1.86 -12.95
CA HIS A 294 -8.02 2.60 -13.27
C HIS A 294 -7.66 3.58 -12.14
N LYS A 295 -8.60 4.37 -11.67
CA LYS A 295 -8.45 5.29 -10.53
C LYS A 295 -7.95 4.55 -9.27
N ILE A 296 -8.58 3.42 -8.92
CA ILE A 296 -8.16 2.58 -7.79
C ILE A 296 -6.75 2.03 -8.00
N LYS A 297 -6.40 1.65 -9.22
CA LYS A 297 -5.06 1.14 -9.58
C LYS A 297 -3.99 2.23 -9.45
N LEU A 298 -4.25 3.47 -9.88
CA LEU A 298 -3.33 4.59 -9.70
C LEU A 298 -3.09 4.88 -8.22
N CYS A 299 -4.17 4.95 -7.43
CA CYS A 299 -4.08 5.10 -5.98
C CYS A 299 -3.22 4.00 -5.34
N TYR A 300 -3.41 2.74 -5.73
CA TYR A 300 -2.61 1.63 -5.24
C TYR A 300 -1.12 1.78 -5.62
N ILE A 301 -0.81 2.12 -6.87
CA ILE A 301 0.58 2.27 -7.33
C ILE A 301 1.28 3.37 -6.54
N TYR A 302 0.63 4.52 -6.36
CA TYR A 302 1.16 5.65 -5.61
C TYR A 302 1.41 5.27 -4.13
N LYS A 303 0.43 4.70 -3.45
CA LYS A 303 0.57 4.20 -2.06
C LYS A 303 1.69 3.17 -1.92
N ASN A 304 1.78 2.23 -2.86
CA ASN A 304 2.83 1.21 -2.86
C ASN A 304 4.22 1.82 -3.10
N MET A 305 4.30 2.88 -3.88
CA MET A 305 5.53 3.64 -4.07
C MET A 305 5.96 4.32 -2.77
N LEU A 306 5.05 5.00 -2.07
CA LEU A 306 5.31 5.61 -0.76
C LEU A 306 5.72 4.57 0.28
N PHE A 307 5.01 3.44 0.34
CA PHE A 307 5.36 2.32 1.20
C PHE A 307 6.79 1.81 0.93
N LYS A 308 7.14 1.56 -0.34
CA LYS A 308 8.49 1.11 -0.72
C LYS A 308 9.57 2.14 -0.36
N GLN A 309 9.30 3.42 -0.52
CA GLN A 309 10.22 4.49 -0.11
C GLN A 309 10.44 4.49 1.41
N LYS A 310 9.36 4.35 2.19
CA LYS A 310 9.44 4.22 3.65
C LYS A 310 10.24 3.00 4.07
N MET A 311 9.98 1.85 3.45
CA MET A 311 10.71 0.60 3.70
C MET A 311 12.21 0.74 3.37
N LYS A 312 12.53 1.38 2.24
CA LYS A 312 13.92 1.63 1.84
C LYS A 312 14.65 2.53 2.86
N LYS A 313 13.97 3.53 3.41
CA LYS A 313 14.54 4.41 4.45
C LYS A 313 14.70 3.71 5.80
N ALA A 314 13.84 2.73 6.10
CA ALA A 314 13.88 1.98 7.35
C ALA A 314 14.97 0.89 7.36
N LEU A 315 15.38 0.41 6.17
CA LEU A 315 16.49 -0.54 6.05
C LEU A 315 17.81 0.22 6.09
N PRO A 316 18.81 -0.29 6.82
CA PRO A 316 20.14 0.28 6.76
C PRO A 316 20.72 0.15 5.34
N PRO A 317 21.62 1.06 4.92
CA PRO A 317 22.31 0.93 3.64
C PRO A 317 23.12 -0.37 3.62
N LYS A 318 23.21 -1.01 2.46
CA LYS A 318 24.03 -2.22 2.30
C LYS A 318 25.47 -1.90 2.71
N PRO A 319 26.10 -2.75 3.51
CA PRO A 319 27.48 -2.54 3.92
C PRO A 319 28.40 -2.57 2.69
N PRO A 320 29.42 -1.71 2.66
CA PRO A 320 30.44 -1.74 1.62
C PRO A 320 31.28 -3.03 1.72
N SER A 321 31.74 -3.53 0.57
CA SER A 321 32.74 -4.60 0.53
C SER A 321 34.11 -4.11 1.02
N ALA A 322 35.03 -5.03 1.32
CA ALA A 322 36.41 -4.71 1.67
C ALA A 322 37.06 -3.79 0.63
N TYR A 323 36.93 -4.13 -0.65
CA TYR A 323 37.40 -3.29 -1.76
C TYR A 323 36.76 -1.88 -1.73
N ASN A 324 35.44 -1.76 -1.53
CA ASN A 324 34.78 -0.48 -1.45
C ASN A 324 35.24 0.38 -0.26
N LEU A 325 35.56 -0.25 0.87
CA LEU A 325 36.17 0.44 2.01
C LEU A 325 37.57 0.96 1.67
N PHE A 326 38.36 0.15 0.95
CA PHE A 326 39.65 0.57 0.43
C PHE A 326 39.51 1.75 -0.55
N VAL A 327 38.59 1.66 -1.55
CA VAL A 327 38.29 2.77 -2.47
C VAL A 327 37.94 4.06 -1.72
N GLN A 328 37.15 3.95 -0.64
CA GLN A 328 36.81 5.11 0.20
C GLN A 328 38.03 5.69 0.91
N SER A 329 38.98 4.88 1.36
CA SER A 329 40.22 5.30 2.01
C SER A 329 41.20 5.99 1.04
N MET A 330 41.03 5.73 -0.27
CA MET A 330 41.86 6.30 -1.33
C MET A 330 41.33 7.66 -1.88
N LYS A 331 40.11 8.04 -1.49
CA LYS A 331 39.54 9.33 -1.92
C LYS A 331 40.38 10.50 -1.41
N GLY A 332 40.71 11.42 -2.31
CA GLY A 332 41.53 12.62 -2.00
C GLY A 332 43.03 12.35 -2.06
N LYS A 333 43.50 11.15 -2.41
CA LYS A 333 44.92 10.92 -2.67
C LYS A 333 45.27 11.33 -4.11
N ASN A 334 46.51 11.81 -4.29
CA ASN A 334 47.00 12.22 -5.62
C ASN A 334 47.05 11.02 -6.57
N ILE A 335 46.52 11.19 -7.76
CA ILE A 335 46.49 10.19 -8.84
C ILE A 335 47.65 10.50 -9.79
N PRO A 336 48.48 9.53 -10.16
CA PRO A 336 49.54 9.72 -11.17
C PRO A 336 48.96 10.16 -12.51
N GLU A 337 49.70 11.00 -13.23
CA GLU A 337 49.33 11.44 -14.57
C GLU A 337 49.11 10.24 -15.51
N GLY A 338 48.07 10.31 -16.34
CA GLY A 338 47.73 9.26 -17.32
C GLY A 338 46.89 8.11 -16.79
N LYS A 339 46.53 8.09 -15.48
CA LYS A 339 45.65 7.04 -14.90
C LYS A 339 44.33 7.63 -14.40
N THR A 340 43.23 6.89 -14.61
CA THR A 340 41.97 7.21 -13.96
C THR A 340 42.00 6.76 -12.50
N PHE A 341 41.21 7.41 -11.63
CA PHE A 341 41.08 7.03 -10.21
C PHE A 341 40.79 5.53 -10.03
N ILE A 342 39.89 5.00 -10.86
CA ILE A 342 39.47 3.58 -10.77
C ILE A 342 40.63 2.65 -11.09
N GLN A 343 41.39 2.92 -12.15
CA GLN A 343 42.56 2.13 -12.54
C GLN A 343 43.65 2.16 -11.46
N TYR A 344 43.94 3.35 -10.94
CA TYR A 344 44.94 3.51 -9.87
C TYR A 344 44.55 2.75 -8.59
N VAL A 345 43.28 2.86 -8.16
CA VAL A 345 42.81 2.17 -6.96
C VAL A 345 42.74 0.65 -7.15
N PHE A 346 42.37 0.19 -8.34
CA PHE A 346 42.38 -1.25 -8.67
C PHE A 346 43.79 -1.84 -8.59
N GLU A 347 44.80 -1.22 -9.24
CA GLU A 347 46.19 -1.67 -9.17
C GLU A 347 46.72 -1.65 -7.74
N LYS A 348 46.38 -0.61 -6.96
CA LYS A 348 46.82 -0.52 -5.56
C LYS A 348 46.20 -1.64 -4.70
N TRP A 349 44.91 -1.99 -4.94
CA TRP A 349 44.28 -3.08 -4.25
C TRP A 349 44.84 -4.44 -4.63
N ASP A 350 45.16 -4.64 -5.90
CA ASP A 350 45.68 -5.90 -6.39
C ASP A 350 47.08 -6.17 -5.79
N ASN A 351 47.90 -5.12 -5.74
CA ASN A 351 49.26 -5.17 -5.15
C ASN A 351 49.30 -5.03 -3.61
N LEU A 352 48.16 -4.95 -2.94
CA LEU A 352 48.11 -4.88 -1.48
C LEU A 352 48.43 -6.27 -0.91
N ASN A 353 49.23 -6.35 0.17
CA ASN A 353 49.51 -7.60 0.85
C ASN A 353 48.27 -8.16 1.54
N ASP A 354 48.25 -9.44 1.87
CA ASP A 354 47.10 -10.11 2.46
C ASP A 354 46.76 -9.59 3.87
N GLU A 355 47.76 -9.18 4.66
CA GLU A 355 47.55 -8.59 5.99
C GLU A 355 46.77 -7.27 5.93
N ASP A 356 47.12 -6.38 5.00
CA ASP A 356 46.43 -5.11 4.81
C ASP A 356 45.01 -5.33 4.20
N LYS A 357 44.85 -6.30 3.29
CA LYS A 357 43.51 -6.70 2.79
C LYS A 357 42.63 -7.22 3.92
N GLU A 358 43.18 -8.03 4.83
CA GLU A 358 42.48 -8.60 5.99
C GLU A 358 41.91 -7.49 6.91
N VAL A 359 42.59 -6.36 7.05
CA VAL A 359 42.08 -5.21 7.83
C VAL A 359 40.77 -4.68 7.26
N PHE A 360 40.66 -4.57 5.91
CA PHE A 360 39.45 -4.13 5.26
C PHE A 360 38.37 -5.22 5.28
N GLU A 361 38.77 -6.49 5.18
CA GLU A 361 37.84 -7.62 5.28
C GLU A 361 37.21 -7.72 6.66
N LYS A 362 37.96 -7.62 7.74
CA LYS A 362 37.47 -7.58 9.13
C LYS A 362 36.53 -6.40 9.37
N LYS A 363 36.84 -5.21 8.79
CA LYS A 363 35.95 -4.03 8.86
C LYS A 363 34.65 -4.29 8.10
N ALA A 364 34.71 -4.85 6.89
CA ALA A 364 33.54 -5.18 6.06
C ALA A 364 32.64 -6.22 6.74
N GLU A 365 33.23 -7.26 7.33
CA GLU A 365 32.51 -8.31 8.06
C GLU A 365 31.80 -7.75 9.30
N LYS A 366 32.45 -6.88 10.07
CA LYS A 366 31.85 -6.20 11.23
C LYS A 366 30.65 -5.33 10.82
N LEU A 367 30.76 -4.63 9.69
CA LEU A 367 29.64 -3.83 9.14
C LEU A 367 28.53 -4.73 8.62
N LYS A 368 28.88 -5.84 7.98
CA LYS A 368 27.93 -6.86 7.48
C LYS A 368 27.17 -7.52 8.64
N SER A 369 27.82 -7.89 9.71
CA SER A 369 27.18 -8.46 10.90
C SER A 369 26.15 -7.50 11.51
N LYS A 370 26.52 -6.21 11.66
CA LYS A 370 25.57 -5.19 12.13
C LYS A 370 24.38 -5.02 11.19
N TYR A 371 24.62 -5.03 9.90
CA TYR A 371 23.56 -4.94 8.88
C TYR A 371 22.64 -6.17 8.94
N ASP A 372 23.19 -7.38 9.05
CA ASP A 372 22.41 -8.61 9.09
C ASP A 372 21.49 -8.67 10.32
N ILE A 373 21.99 -8.24 11.50
CA ILE A 373 21.16 -8.10 12.73
C ILE A 373 20.00 -7.11 12.51
N GLN A 374 20.28 -5.95 11.92
CA GLN A 374 19.23 -4.95 11.67
C GLN A 374 18.22 -5.42 10.62
N ARG A 375 18.71 -6.13 9.60
CA ARG A 375 17.85 -6.71 8.56
C ARG A 375 16.96 -7.82 9.13
N GLU A 376 17.47 -8.68 9.98
CA GLU A 376 16.72 -9.73 10.65
C GLU A 376 15.58 -9.14 11.51
N LYS A 377 15.87 -8.09 12.30
CA LYS A 377 14.85 -7.34 13.04
C LYS A 377 13.74 -6.77 12.12
N MET A 378 14.08 -6.41 10.89
CA MET A 378 13.09 -5.93 9.92
C MET A 378 12.30 -7.06 9.25
N GLU A 379 12.92 -8.25 9.05
CA GLU A 379 12.23 -9.43 8.49
C GLU A 379 11.16 -9.99 9.43
N ASP A 380 11.29 -9.74 10.72
CA ASP A 380 10.28 -10.10 11.71
C ASP A 380 9.04 -9.19 11.69
N LYS A 381 9.16 -7.98 11.13
CA LYS A 381 8.04 -7.05 11.01
C LYS A 381 7.16 -7.41 9.84
N VAL A 382 5.88 -7.64 10.10
CA VAL A 382 4.88 -7.94 9.07
C VAL A 382 4.04 -6.71 8.80
N PHE A 383 4.16 -6.17 7.58
CA PHE A 383 3.45 -4.98 7.13
C PHE A 383 2.11 -5.29 6.44
N ASP A 384 1.79 -6.57 6.30
CA ASP A 384 0.46 -7.00 5.86
C ASP A 384 -0.52 -7.00 7.03
N TYR A 385 -1.80 -6.78 6.75
CA TYR A 385 -2.82 -6.90 7.77
C TYR A 385 -2.78 -8.26 8.46
N PRO A 386 -2.94 -8.31 9.79
CA PRO A 386 -3.00 -9.57 10.52
C PRO A 386 -4.09 -10.48 9.96
N LYS A 387 -3.79 -11.76 9.83
CA LYS A 387 -4.77 -12.75 9.41
C LYS A 387 -5.85 -12.87 10.48
N LYS A 388 -7.12 -12.79 10.06
CA LYS A 388 -8.27 -12.95 10.97
C LYS A 388 -8.13 -14.23 11.78
N ALA A 389 -8.59 -14.19 13.02
CA ALA A 389 -8.64 -15.37 13.88
C ALA A 389 -9.53 -16.46 13.24
N LYS A 390 -9.05 -17.69 13.30
CA LYS A 390 -9.81 -18.85 12.82
C LYS A 390 -10.83 -19.27 13.88
N SER A 391 -12.02 -19.70 13.44
CA SER A 391 -12.99 -20.36 14.31
C SER A 391 -12.55 -21.78 14.68
N SER A 392 -13.14 -22.38 15.70
CA SER A 392 -12.90 -23.78 16.10
C SER A 392 -13.08 -24.74 14.91
N TYR A 393 -14.16 -24.58 14.16
CA TYR A 393 -14.40 -25.33 12.94
C TYR A 393 -13.30 -25.15 11.88
N GLN A 394 -12.87 -23.92 11.62
CA GLN A 394 -11.81 -23.66 10.65
C GLN A 394 -10.45 -24.25 11.06
N LEU A 395 -10.18 -24.31 12.37
CA LEU A 395 -8.96 -24.97 12.89
C LEU A 395 -9.03 -26.47 12.66
N PHE A 396 -10.15 -27.11 13.03
CA PHE A 396 -10.39 -28.52 12.75
C PHE A 396 -10.23 -28.85 11.26
N VAL A 397 -10.95 -28.12 10.39
CA VAL A 397 -10.87 -28.32 8.94
C VAL A 397 -9.45 -28.17 8.41
N SER A 398 -8.69 -27.18 8.92
CA SER A 398 -7.30 -26.95 8.50
C SER A 398 -6.38 -28.14 8.83
N GLU A 399 -6.61 -28.82 9.96
CA GLU A 399 -5.85 -30.00 10.41
C GLU A 399 -6.32 -31.25 9.64
N ARG A 400 -7.64 -31.47 9.58
CA ARG A 400 -8.23 -32.68 9.01
C ARG A 400 -8.06 -32.79 7.47
N VAL A 401 -8.19 -31.69 6.74
CA VAL A 401 -7.96 -31.68 5.29
C VAL A 401 -6.53 -32.09 4.92
N ILE A 402 -5.54 -31.77 5.75
CA ILE A 402 -4.16 -32.20 5.51
C ILE A 402 -4.06 -33.72 5.65
N ALA A 403 -4.60 -34.27 6.74
CA ALA A 403 -4.62 -35.73 6.95
C ALA A 403 -5.37 -36.46 5.85
N LEU A 404 -6.56 -35.97 5.48
CA LEU A 404 -7.36 -36.55 4.38
C LEU A 404 -6.67 -36.48 3.01
N LYS A 405 -5.84 -35.47 2.77
CA LYS A 405 -5.03 -35.38 1.54
C LYS A 405 -3.86 -36.36 1.53
N GLU A 406 -3.29 -36.65 2.67
CA GLU A 406 -2.27 -37.70 2.79
C GLU A 406 -2.90 -39.09 2.58
N GLU A 407 -4.09 -39.33 3.14
CA GLU A 407 -4.84 -40.58 2.94
C GLU A 407 -5.35 -40.73 1.48
N LYS A 408 -5.82 -39.64 0.87
CA LYS A 408 -6.48 -39.63 -0.46
C LYS A 408 -5.90 -38.51 -1.37
N PRO A 409 -4.67 -38.65 -1.91
CA PRO A 409 -3.99 -37.60 -2.64
C PRO A 409 -4.73 -37.06 -3.89
N LYS A 410 -5.51 -37.93 -4.54
CA LYS A 410 -6.26 -37.62 -5.77
C LYS A 410 -7.71 -37.14 -5.52
N ALA A 411 -8.15 -37.09 -4.25
CA ALA A 411 -9.54 -36.70 -3.96
C ALA A 411 -9.79 -35.21 -4.23
N ASP A 412 -10.98 -34.92 -4.77
CA ASP A 412 -11.44 -33.55 -4.99
C ASP A 412 -11.51 -32.81 -3.64
N THR A 413 -10.86 -31.66 -3.60
CA THR A 413 -10.80 -30.82 -2.41
C THR A 413 -12.18 -30.45 -1.87
N ARG A 414 -13.20 -30.30 -2.73
CA ARG A 414 -14.58 -30.02 -2.32
C ARG A 414 -15.20 -31.17 -1.55
N LYS A 415 -14.96 -32.41 -1.98
CA LYS A 415 -15.41 -33.62 -1.27
C LYS A 415 -14.76 -33.75 0.10
N LEU A 416 -13.46 -33.39 0.20
CA LEU A 416 -12.75 -33.40 1.48
C LEU A 416 -13.33 -32.36 2.46
N PHE A 417 -13.72 -31.18 1.99
CA PHE A 417 -14.37 -30.17 2.83
C PHE A 417 -15.76 -30.62 3.29
N ALA A 418 -16.54 -31.29 2.41
CA ALA A 418 -17.84 -31.83 2.80
C ALA A 418 -17.68 -32.91 3.88
N GLN A 419 -16.74 -33.85 3.69
CA GLN A 419 -16.41 -34.85 4.72
C GLN A 419 -16.00 -34.22 6.05
N CYS A 420 -15.16 -33.18 6.04
CA CYS A 420 -14.82 -32.47 7.28
C CYS A 420 -16.03 -31.81 7.95
N ALA A 421 -17.01 -31.32 7.18
CA ALA A 421 -18.22 -30.75 7.75
C ALA A 421 -19.07 -31.82 8.47
N ASP A 422 -19.21 -32.99 7.87
CA ASP A 422 -19.95 -34.12 8.44
C ASP A 422 -19.24 -34.64 9.70
N GLU A 423 -17.93 -34.85 9.64
CA GLU A 423 -17.12 -35.25 10.82
C GLU A 423 -17.23 -34.23 11.97
N TRP A 424 -17.22 -32.92 11.67
CA TRP A 424 -17.40 -31.89 12.69
C TRP A 424 -18.79 -31.92 13.33
N ASN A 425 -19.83 -32.15 12.54
CA ASN A 425 -21.19 -32.21 13.05
C ASN A 425 -21.39 -33.41 14.00
N GLN A 426 -20.78 -34.54 13.66
CA GLN A 426 -20.85 -35.79 14.45
C GLN A 426 -19.92 -35.80 15.65
N MET A 427 -18.92 -34.90 15.70
CA MET A 427 -17.92 -34.83 16.75
C MET A 427 -18.55 -34.48 18.10
N GLU A 428 -18.09 -35.13 19.17
CA GLU A 428 -18.54 -34.85 20.52
C GLU A 428 -18.11 -33.46 21.03
N ASN A 429 -18.90 -32.90 21.94
CA ASN A 429 -18.60 -31.58 22.54
C ASN A 429 -17.27 -31.59 23.33
N SER A 430 -16.90 -32.72 23.91
CA SER A 430 -15.61 -32.95 24.58
C SER A 430 -14.41 -32.72 23.66
N GLU A 431 -14.48 -33.23 22.45
CA GLU A 431 -13.45 -33.10 21.43
C GLU A 431 -13.43 -31.68 20.80
N LYS A 432 -14.62 -31.10 20.57
CA LYS A 432 -14.77 -29.72 20.09
C LYS A 432 -14.12 -28.70 21.04
N LYS A 433 -14.12 -28.95 22.36
CA LYS A 433 -13.47 -28.10 23.38
C LYS A 433 -11.98 -27.88 23.11
N LYS A 434 -11.26 -28.87 22.55
CA LYS A 434 -9.83 -28.71 22.13
C LYS A 434 -9.70 -27.56 21.11
N TYR A 435 -10.54 -27.55 20.10
CA TYR A 435 -10.54 -26.53 19.02
C TYR A 435 -11.07 -25.18 19.51
N GLU A 436 -12.01 -25.16 20.43
CA GLU A 436 -12.50 -23.93 21.06
C GLU A 436 -11.39 -23.25 21.86
N LYS A 437 -10.60 -24.03 22.64
CA LYS A 437 -9.44 -23.51 23.36
C LYS A 437 -8.37 -22.94 22.42
N GLN A 438 -8.13 -23.61 21.28
CA GLN A 438 -7.24 -23.09 20.25
C GLN A 438 -7.79 -21.82 19.59
N ALA A 439 -9.08 -21.78 19.28
CA ALA A 439 -9.72 -20.60 18.69
C ALA A 439 -9.68 -19.40 19.65
N LYS A 440 -9.84 -19.62 20.97
CA LYS A 440 -9.67 -18.57 22.00
C LYS A 440 -8.24 -18.00 22.00
N LYS A 441 -7.22 -18.86 21.89
CA LYS A 441 -5.81 -18.44 21.77
C LYS A 441 -5.57 -17.66 20.47
N ASP A 442 -6.15 -18.11 19.36
CA ASP A 442 -6.00 -17.46 18.06
C ASP A 442 -6.72 -16.09 18.00
N ARG A 443 -7.86 -15.94 18.68
CA ARG A 443 -8.52 -14.64 18.88
C ARG A 443 -7.64 -13.67 19.68
N ALA A 444 -7.00 -14.14 20.74
CA ALA A 444 -6.09 -13.32 21.55
C ALA A 444 -4.86 -12.90 20.71
N ARG A 445 -4.29 -13.81 19.92
CA ARG A 445 -3.24 -13.50 18.95
C ARG A 445 -3.67 -12.40 17.99
N TYR A 446 -4.82 -12.58 17.34
CA TYR A 446 -5.33 -11.62 16.37
C TYR A 446 -5.56 -10.24 16.99
N LYS A 447 -6.14 -10.20 18.21
CA LYS A 447 -6.37 -8.95 18.93
C LYS A 447 -5.05 -8.21 19.20
N SER A 448 -4.06 -8.88 19.72
CA SER A 448 -2.73 -8.30 19.99
C SER A 448 -2.06 -7.81 18.69
N GLN A 449 -2.10 -8.62 17.62
CA GLN A 449 -1.49 -8.24 16.34
C GLN A 449 -2.20 -7.06 15.67
N ILE A 450 -3.54 -6.96 15.79
CA ILE A 450 -4.26 -5.83 15.18
C ILE A 450 -4.03 -4.54 15.97
N GLU A 451 -3.93 -4.60 17.28
CA GLU A 451 -3.59 -3.46 18.13
C GLU A 451 -2.19 -2.92 17.79
N GLU A 452 -1.18 -3.80 17.75
CA GLU A 452 0.18 -3.44 17.35
C GLU A 452 0.23 -2.86 15.92
N PHE A 453 -0.50 -3.49 14.99
CA PHE A 453 -0.57 -3.05 13.60
C PHE A 453 -1.25 -1.69 13.45
N GLU A 454 -2.33 -1.43 14.16
CA GLU A 454 -3.01 -0.13 14.16
C GLU A 454 -2.15 0.97 14.77
N GLU A 455 -1.28 0.66 15.70
CA GLU A 455 -0.38 1.63 16.34
C GLU A 455 0.85 1.95 15.49
N GLN A 456 1.53 0.92 14.94
CA GLN A 456 2.85 1.05 14.31
C GLN A 456 2.84 0.90 12.79
N GLY A 457 1.76 0.36 12.20
CA GLY A 457 1.65 -0.01 10.79
C GLY A 457 2.32 -1.35 10.44
N TYR A 458 2.72 -2.12 11.43
CA TYR A 458 3.24 -3.49 11.33
C TYR A 458 3.00 -4.22 12.65
N TYR A 459 3.12 -5.56 12.63
CA TYR A 459 3.20 -6.36 13.86
C TYR A 459 4.41 -7.29 13.79
N THR A 460 4.89 -7.73 14.95
CA THR A 460 6.09 -8.58 15.04
C THR A 460 5.69 -10.06 15.09
N LYS A 461 6.37 -10.91 14.30
CA LYS A 461 6.17 -12.36 14.33
C LYS A 461 6.56 -12.92 15.69
N LYS A 462 5.71 -13.74 16.28
CA LYS A 462 6.08 -14.51 17.49
C LYS A 462 7.07 -15.64 17.12
N GLU A 463 7.85 -16.09 18.08
CA GLU A 463 8.91 -17.10 17.86
C GLU A 463 8.39 -18.41 17.23
N SER A 464 7.17 -18.83 17.58
CA SER A 464 6.49 -19.98 16.98
C SER A 464 6.24 -19.82 15.48
N GLU A 465 5.88 -18.60 15.05
CA GLU A 465 5.67 -18.28 13.63
C GLU A 465 6.99 -18.17 12.86
N ARG A 466 8.08 -17.77 13.53
CA ARG A 466 9.44 -17.74 12.96
C ARG A 466 9.92 -19.16 12.62
N LYS A 467 9.77 -20.10 13.54
CA LYS A 467 10.17 -21.51 13.36
C LYS A 467 9.42 -22.18 12.21
N SER A 468 8.10 -21.93 12.08
CA SER A 468 7.29 -22.47 10.99
C SER A 468 7.69 -21.90 9.61
N THR A 469 8.01 -20.61 9.54
CA THR A 469 8.43 -19.94 8.30
C THR A 469 9.81 -20.43 7.85
N GLN A 470 10.74 -20.67 8.77
CA GLN A 470 12.06 -21.20 8.45
C GLN A 470 12.00 -22.65 7.97
N SER A 471 11.15 -23.48 8.55
CA SER A 471 10.95 -24.87 8.09
C SER A 471 10.34 -24.95 6.69
N GLN A 472 9.40 -24.06 6.37
CA GLN A 472 8.83 -23.93 5.02
C GLN A 472 9.85 -23.44 3.99
N LYS A 473 10.70 -22.46 4.33
CA LYS A 473 11.79 -21.99 3.46
C LYS A 473 12.79 -23.11 3.18
N LYS A 474 13.16 -23.90 4.18
CA LYS A 474 14.07 -25.07 4.01
C LYS A 474 13.44 -26.16 3.13
N LYS A 475 12.13 -26.44 3.26
CA LYS A 475 11.42 -27.40 2.40
C LYS A 475 11.36 -26.93 0.94
N SER A 476 11.03 -25.66 0.69
CA SER A 476 10.97 -25.11 -0.67
C SER A 476 12.34 -25.03 -1.35
N GLN A 477 13.41 -24.77 -0.61
CA GLN A 477 14.80 -24.82 -1.13
C GLN A 477 15.23 -26.24 -1.48
N LYS A 478 14.88 -27.25 -0.67
CA LYS A 478 15.14 -28.66 -0.99
C LYS A 478 14.39 -29.11 -2.25
N MET A 479 13.12 -28.73 -2.40
CA MET A 479 12.35 -29.04 -3.62
C MET A 479 12.91 -28.38 -4.88
N SER A 480 13.38 -27.15 -4.80
CA SER A 480 13.98 -26.46 -5.95
C SER A 480 15.37 -27.01 -6.31
N GLN A 481 16.08 -27.63 -5.36
CA GLN A 481 17.35 -28.30 -5.61
C GLN A 481 17.17 -29.71 -6.19
N SER A 482 16.12 -30.47 -5.78
CA SER A 482 15.81 -31.76 -6.39
C SER A 482 15.37 -31.61 -7.85
N GLN A 483 14.49 -30.65 -8.14
CA GLN A 483 14.07 -30.36 -9.52
C GLN A 483 15.18 -29.89 -10.46
N LYS A 484 16.30 -29.37 -9.92
CA LYS A 484 17.51 -29.06 -10.71
C LYS A 484 18.42 -30.25 -10.94
N LYS A 485 18.36 -31.29 -10.07
CA LYS A 485 19.09 -32.53 -10.27
C LYS A 485 18.46 -33.47 -11.28
N ASP A 486 17.11 -33.44 -11.37
CA ASP A 486 16.36 -34.26 -12.33
C ASP A 486 16.34 -33.67 -13.77
N LYS A 487 16.96 -32.50 -13.98
CA LYS A 487 17.11 -31.83 -15.29
C LYS A 487 18.55 -31.76 -15.80
N LYS A 488 19.49 -32.47 -15.14
CA LYS A 488 20.83 -32.74 -15.62
C LYS A 488 20.95 -34.20 -15.98
#